data_6ca829615dc3d66c07a2d9486b943745
#
_entry.id   6ca829615dc3d66c07a2d9486b943745
#
_cell.length_a   1.000
_cell.length_b   1.000
_cell.length_c   1.000
_cell.angle_alpha   90.00
_cell.angle_beta   90.00
_cell.angle_gamma   90.00
#
_symmetry.space_group_name_H-M   'P 1'
#
loop_
_entity.id
_entity.type
_entity.pdbx_description
1 polymer ?
#
loop_
_entity_poly.entity_id
_entity_poly.type
_entity_poly.pdbx_seq_one_letter_code
_entity_poly.pdbx_strand_id
1 'polypeptide(L)'
;MKKLDSNKLILKPGLEGVPVTNSSICDIDGNKGKLLYRGYSIEELSKKSSFLETAYLLIWGELPTAIQLRDFEQEVQMHRRLSFRVRDMMKCFPATGHPMDALQSSAASLGLFYSRRAIDDPNYIYNAVIRLIAKIPTMIAAFQLIRKGQDPIQPRDDLTYSSNFLYMLTEKEQDPIAAKVFDRCLILHAEHSLNASTFSARVTASTLTDPYAVIASAVGTLAGPLHGGANEDVIAMLEEIKTPENTASFLDNAIKNKSKIMGFGHREYKVKDPRAIILQKLAEELFIRFGADEMYEVAKSLEAEAIPRLGPKGIFPNVDFYSGLVYRKLGIPRDLFTPIFAISRVAGWLAHWREQLGANRIFRPSQIYTGSSPRDWISLENRE
;
A
#
# COMPACT_ATOMS: atom_id res chain seq x y z
N MET A 1 6.73 -12.10 38.12
CA MET A 1 6.97 -10.98 37.21
C MET A 1 7.99 -10.04 37.82
N LYS A 2 9.21 -9.91 37.27
CA LYS A 2 10.18 -8.91 37.75
C LYS A 2 9.58 -7.52 37.42
N LYS A 3 9.37 -6.66 38.42
CA LYS A 3 9.08 -5.23 38.20
C LYS A 3 10.25 -4.68 37.38
N LEU A 4 9.98 -4.26 36.15
CA LEU A 4 10.92 -3.48 35.36
C LEU A 4 11.17 -2.16 36.11
N ASP A 5 12.43 -1.90 36.37
CA ASP A 5 12.88 -0.68 37.07
C ASP A 5 12.53 0.51 36.17
N SER A 6 11.52 1.31 36.55
CA SER A 6 10.99 2.44 35.77
C SER A 6 12.06 3.49 35.43
N ASN A 7 13.18 3.50 36.16
CA ASN A 7 14.31 4.41 35.93
C ASN A 7 15.20 4.04 34.71
N LYS A 8 14.91 2.94 34.00
CA LYS A 8 15.67 2.48 32.82
C LYS A 8 14.86 2.50 31.50
N LEU A 9 13.59 2.90 31.54
CA LEU A 9 12.77 2.94 30.32
C LEU A 9 13.01 4.25 29.57
N ILE A 10 13.63 4.16 28.39
CA ILE A 10 13.80 5.28 27.48
C ILE A 10 12.66 5.25 26.46
N LEU A 11 11.83 6.30 26.46
CA LEU A 11 10.79 6.46 25.44
C LEU A 11 11.42 6.68 24.06
N LYS A 12 11.00 5.88 23.07
CA LYS A 12 11.34 6.04 21.66
C LYS A 12 10.04 6.34 20.89
N PRO A 13 9.68 7.62 20.68
CA PRO A 13 8.45 8.00 20.01
C PRO A 13 8.37 7.37 18.61
N GLY A 14 7.22 6.77 18.29
CA GLY A 14 7.02 6.11 16.99
C GLY A 14 7.92 4.90 16.74
N LEU A 15 8.63 4.38 17.74
CA LEU A 15 9.61 3.28 17.66
C LEU A 15 10.75 3.56 16.66
N GLU A 16 11.08 4.81 16.39
CA GLU A 16 12.14 5.18 15.46
C GLU A 16 13.48 4.58 15.87
N GLY A 17 14.12 3.84 14.96
CA GLY A 17 15.39 3.15 15.21
C GLY A 17 15.31 1.96 16.16
N VAL A 18 14.10 1.50 16.52
CA VAL A 18 13.91 0.32 17.38
C VAL A 18 13.58 -0.89 16.51
N PRO A 19 14.50 -1.87 16.36
CA PRO A 19 14.20 -3.11 15.67
C PRO A 19 13.21 -3.92 16.50
N VAL A 20 12.07 -4.32 15.92
CA VAL A 20 11.00 -5.07 16.60
C VAL A 20 10.90 -6.51 16.13
N THR A 21 11.53 -6.85 15.02
CA THR A 21 11.56 -8.18 14.43
C THR A 21 12.74 -8.34 13.47
N ASN A 22 13.11 -9.59 13.17
CA ASN A 22 13.92 -9.92 12.01
C ASN A 22 13.01 -10.15 10.81
N SER A 23 13.48 -9.82 9.61
CA SER A 23 12.76 -10.08 8.37
C SER A 23 13.74 -10.38 7.23
N SER A 24 13.37 -11.32 6.38
CA SER A 24 14.10 -11.68 5.15
C SER A 24 13.37 -11.21 3.88
N ILE A 25 12.29 -10.40 4.02
CA ILE A 25 11.39 -10.07 2.92
C ILE A 25 11.93 -8.90 2.09
N CYS A 26 12.40 -7.86 2.77
CA CYS A 26 12.80 -6.62 2.14
C CYS A 26 14.07 -6.06 2.80
N ASP A 27 14.98 -5.54 1.97
CA ASP A 27 16.17 -4.81 2.43
C ASP A 27 16.24 -3.44 1.75
N ILE A 28 16.60 -2.40 2.52
CA ILE A 28 16.67 -1.01 2.05
C ILE A 28 17.99 -0.39 2.47
N ASP A 29 18.81 0.01 1.49
CA ASP A 29 19.94 0.94 1.72
C ASP A 29 19.51 2.34 1.29
N GLY A 30 19.01 3.11 2.24
CA GLY A 30 18.48 4.44 1.99
C GLY A 30 19.53 5.46 1.51
N ASN A 31 20.80 5.26 1.85
CA ASN A 31 21.89 6.14 1.43
C ASN A 31 22.29 5.87 -0.03
N LYS A 32 22.19 4.63 -0.49
CA LYS A 32 22.50 4.22 -1.86
C LYS A 32 21.27 4.18 -2.78
N GLY A 33 20.08 4.40 -2.25
CA GLY A 33 18.84 4.28 -3.02
C GLY A 33 18.60 2.86 -3.54
N LYS A 34 18.88 1.83 -2.72
CA LYS A 34 18.68 0.43 -3.08
C LYS A 34 17.47 -0.14 -2.37
N LEU A 35 16.68 -0.91 -3.10
CA LEU A 35 15.54 -1.66 -2.59
C LEU A 35 15.62 -3.09 -3.13
N LEU A 36 15.61 -4.06 -2.23
CA LEU A 36 15.63 -5.48 -2.56
C LEU A 36 14.37 -6.18 -2.03
N TYR A 37 13.73 -6.99 -2.85
CA TYR A 37 12.71 -7.95 -2.44
C TYR A 37 13.32 -9.35 -2.47
N ARG A 38 13.42 -10.00 -1.32
CA ARG A 38 14.05 -11.34 -1.21
C ARG A 38 15.42 -11.43 -1.89
N GLY A 39 16.21 -10.34 -1.87
CA GLY A 39 17.53 -10.27 -2.50
C GLY A 39 17.54 -9.83 -3.97
N TYR A 40 16.40 -9.74 -4.64
CA TYR A 40 16.30 -9.23 -6.02
C TYR A 40 16.08 -7.72 -6.02
N SER A 41 16.79 -7.01 -6.91
CA SER A 41 16.64 -5.56 -7.00
C SER A 41 15.28 -5.16 -7.59
N ILE A 42 14.74 -4.03 -7.12
CA ILE A 42 13.46 -3.52 -7.60
C ILE A 42 13.51 -3.17 -9.09
N GLU A 43 14.66 -2.75 -9.59
CA GLU A 43 14.89 -2.44 -10.99
C GLU A 43 14.76 -3.69 -11.87
N GLU A 44 15.32 -4.82 -11.41
CA GLU A 44 15.21 -6.08 -12.15
C GLU A 44 13.77 -6.62 -12.11
N LEU A 45 13.16 -6.65 -10.95
CA LEU A 45 11.79 -7.11 -10.79
C LEU A 45 10.82 -6.29 -11.63
N SER A 46 10.89 -4.96 -11.57
CA SER A 46 10.01 -4.11 -12.37
C SER A 46 10.20 -4.27 -13.88
N LYS A 47 11.39 -4.67 -14.33
CA LYS A 47 11.70 -4.84 -15.75
C LYS A 47 11.36 -6.23 -16.27
N LYS A 48 11.58 -7.29 -15.47
CA LYS A 48 11.60 -8.69 -15.91
C LYS A 48 10.43 -9.52 -15.36
N SER A 49 9.84 -9.14 -14.22
CA SER A 49 8.81 -9.90 -13.53
C SER A 49 7.41 -9.36 -13.81
N SER A 50 6.39 -10.15 -13.47
CA SER A 50 5.00 -9.71 -13.32
C SER A 50 4.68 -9.45 -11.85
N PHE A 51 3.56 -8.75 -11.58
CA PHE A 51 3.11 -8.54 -10.20
C PHE A 51 2.84 -9.87 -9.49
N LEU A 52 2.19 -10.84 -10.15
CA LEU A 52 1.89 -12.13 -9.51
C LEU A 52 3.16 -12.95 -9.25
N GLU A 53 4.15 -12.92 -10.14
CA GLU A 53 5.45 -13.55 -9.91
C GLU A 53 6.18 -12.90 -8.73
N THR A 54 6.19 -11.55 -8.67
CA THR A 54 6.76 -10.80 -7.53
C THR A 54 6.01 -11.08 -6.23
N ALA A 55 4.67 -11.17 -6.25
CA ALA A 55 3.87 -11.55 -5.09
C ALA A 55 4.21 -12.96 -4.59
N TYR A 56 4.36 -13.90 -5.52
CA TYR A 56 4.81 -15.26 -5.20
C TYR A 56 6.17 -15.22 -4.50
N LEU A 57 7.17 -14.56 -5.11
CA LEU A 57 8.51 -14.38 -4.53
C LEU A 57 8.43 -13.84 -3.09
N LEU A 58 7.73 -12.73 -2.87
CA LEU A 58 7.60 -12.12 -1.55
C LEU A 58 7.02 -13.07 -0.52
N ILE A 59 5.95 -13.78 -0.89
CA ILE A 59 5.16 -14.60 0.03
C ILE A 59 5.84 -15.94 0.32
N TRP A 60 6.40 -16.61 -0.69
CA TRP A 60 7.02 -17.93 -0.54
C TRP A 60 8.54 -17.92 -0.41
N GLY A 61 9.21 -16.82 -0.76
CA GLY A 61 10.62 -16.60 -0.49
C GLY A 61 11.54 -16.82 -1.68
N GLU A 62 11.07 -17.52 -2.72
CA GLU A 62 11.82 -17.85 -3.93
C GLU A 62 10.99 -17.52 -5.18
N LEU A 63 11.66 -17.27 -6.31
CA LEU A 63 10.98 -17.13 -7.60
C LEU A 63 10.29 -18.44 -7.97
N PRO A 64 9.05 -18.39 -8.47
CA PRO A 64 8.34 -19.59 -8.89
C PRO A 64 9.00 -20.22 -10.13
N THR A 65 8.93 -21.54 -10.21
CA THR A 65 9.13 -22.23 -11.50
C THR A 65 7.98 -21.86 -12.45
N ALA A 66 8.16 -22.10 -13.76
CA ALA A 66 7.11 -21.82 -14.75
C ALA A 66 5.79 -22.55 -14.44
N ILE A 67 5.87 -23.76 -13.88
CA ILE A 67 4.69 -24.54 -13.47
C ILE A 67 4.02 -23.85 -12.25
N GLN A 68 4.79 -23.53 -11.23
CA GLN A 68 4.27 -22.88 -10.02
C GLN A 68 3.64 -21.52 -10.32
N LEU A 69 4.25 -20.72 -11.22
CA LEU A 69 3.69 -19.43 -11.61
C LEU A 69 2.35 -19.61 -12.32
N ARG A 70 2.31 -20.49 -13.31
CA ARG A 70 1.07 -20.78 -14.06
C ARG A 70 -0.05 -21.24 -13.11
N ASP A 71 0.25 -22.19 -12.21
CA ASP A 71 -0.74 -22.74 -11.30
C ASP A 71 -1.22 -21.65 -10.31
N PHE A 72 -0.32 -20.79 -9.82
CA PHE A 72 -0.65 -19.65 -8.97
C PHE A 72 -1.53 -18.62 -9.69
N GLU A 73 -1.18 -18.26 -10.92
CA GLU A 73 -1.98 -17.35 -11.76
C GLU A 73 -3.37 -17.90 -12.02
N GLN A 74 -3.49 -19.20 -12.30
CA GLN A 74 -4.77 -19.87 -12.53
C GLN A 74 -5.62 -19.89 -11.27
N GLU A 75 -5.05 -20.19 -10.11
CA GLU A 75 -5.76 -20.14 -8.81
C GLU A 75 -6.26 -18.73 -8.49
N VAL A 76 -5.42 -17.70 -8.67
CA VAL A 76 -5.83 -16.30 -8.49
C VAL A 76 -6.98 -15.97 -9.44
N GLN A 77 -6.90 -16.40 -10.70
CA GLN A 77 -7.93 -16.16 -11.71
C GLN A 77 -9.28 -16.80 -11.32
N MET A 78 -9.28 -18.04 -10.88
CA MET A 78 -10.51 -18.76 -10.44
C MET A 78 -11.17 -18.11 -9.22
N HIS A 79 -10.39 -17.42 -8.38
CA HIS A 79 -10.88 -16.82 -7.13
C HIS A 79 -11.24 -15.33 -7.23
N ARG A 80 -11.16 -14.69 -8.39
CA ARG A 80 -11.44 -13.25 -8.58
C ARG A 80 -12.88 -12.87 -8.29
N ARG A 81 -13.86 -13.75 -8.56
CA ARG A 81 -15.30 -13.45 -8.43
C ARG A 81 -15.70 -13.28 -6.97
N LEU A 82 -16.44 -12.22 -6.69
CA LEU A 82 -17.08 -12.03 -5.38
C LEU A 82 -18.38 -12.84 -5.33
N SER A 83 -18.65 -13.46 -4.16
CA SER A 83 -19.96 -14.07 -3.91
C SER A 83 -21.07 -13.00 -3.94
N PHE A 84 -22.29 -13.41 -4.24
CA PHE A 84 -23.43 -12.49 -4.24
C PHE A 84 -23.62 -11.81 -2.88
N ARG A 85 -23.41 -12.53 -1.76
CA ARG A 85 -23.53 -11.98 -0.40
C ARG A 85 -22.54 -10.85 -0.12
N VAL A 86 -21.28 -10.97 -0.59
CA VAL A 86 -20.30 -9.89 -0.46
C VAL A 86 -20.71 -8.68 -1.30
N ARG A 87 -21.19 -8.90 -2.53
CA ARG A 87 -21.68 -7.80 -3.38
C ARG A 87 -22.90 -7.10 -2.78
N ASP A 88 -23.88 -7.87 -2.24
CA ASP A 88 -25.07 -7.30 -1.62
C ASP A 88 -24.71 -6.51 -0.36
N MET A 89 -23.78 -7.00 0.46
CA MET A 89 -23.26 -6.25 1.59
C MET A 89 -22.62 -4.93 1.13
N MET A 90 -21.81 -4.96 0.06
CA MET A 90 -21.17 -3.75 -0.47
C MET A 90 -22.19 -2.73 -1.03
N LYS A 91 -23.34 -3.20 -1.55
CA LYS A 91 -24.44 -2.32 -1.99
C LYS A 91 -25.12 -1.58 -0.82
N CYS A 92 -24.95 -2.04 0.42
CA CYS A 92 -25.43 -1.36 1.62
C CYS A 92 -24.49 -0.24 2.10
N PHE A 93 -23.31 -0.12 1.55
CA PHE A 93 -22.38 0.96 1.93
C PHE A 93 -22.83 2.30 1.33
N PRO A 94 -22.68 3.42 2.08
CA PRO A 94 -22.99 4.74 1.55
C PRO A 94 -22.16 5.04 0.29
N ALA A 95 -22.79 5.56 -0.76
CA ALA A 95 -22.10 5.96 -1.99
C ALA A 95 -21.04 7.06 -1.77
N THR A 96 -21.19 7.85 -0.71
CA THR A 96 -20.25 8.88 -0.26
C THR A 96 -19.10 8.33 0.58
N GLY A 97 -19.12 7.03 0.93
CA GLY A 97 -18.06 6.39 1.71
C GLY A 97 -16.73 6.36 0.94
N HIS A 98 -15.63 6.51 1.67
CA HIS A 98 -14.31 6.43 1.05
C HIS A 98 -14.01 4.98 0.61
N PRO A 99 -13.42 4.75 -0.59
CA PRO A 99 -13.12 3.40 -1.07
C PRO A 99 -12.23 2.56 -0.14
N MET A 100 -11.36 3.20 0.65
CA MET A 100 -10.56 2.48 1.65
C MET A 100 -11.40 1.92 2.79
N ASP A 101 -12.45 2.63 3.24
CA ASP A 101 -13.35 2.15 4.31
C ASP A 101 -14.18 0.97 3.81
N ALA A 102 -14.66 1.05 2.56
CA ALA A 102 -15.36 -0.05 1.91
C ALA A 102 -14.46 -1.27 1.73
N LEU A 103 -13.20 -1.06 1.33
CA LEU A 103 -12.21 -2.14 1.20
C LEU A 103 -11.91 -2.79 2.55
N GLN A 104 -11.66 -2.00 3.61
CA GLN A 104 -11.38 -2.52 4.94
C GLN A 104 -12.53 -3.39 5.45
N SER A 105 -13.76 -2.88 5.35
CA SER A 105 -14.97 -3.59 5.79
C SER A 105 -15.18 -4.88 4.99
N SER A 106 -14.99 -4.81 3.67
CA SER A 106 -15.14 -5.97 2.78
C SER A 106 -14.07 -7.03 3.03
N ALA A 107 -12.81 -6.63 3.23
CA ALA A 107 -11.73 -7.55 3.54
C ALA A 107 -11.98 -8.29 4.87
N ALA A 108 -12.39 -7.56 5.92
CA ALA A 108 -12.74 -8.17 7.21
C ALA A 108 -13.90 -9.16 7.08
N SER A 109 -14.92 -8.83 6.26
CA SER A 109 -16.09 -9.68 6.07
C SER A 109 -15.76 -11.04 5.44
N LEU A 110 -14.69 -11.16 4.66
CA LEU A 110 -14.27 -12.44 4.09
C LEU A 110 -14.00 -13.50 5.16
N GLY A 111 -13.53 -13.10 6.35
CA GLY A 111 -13.33 -13.99 7.47
C GLY A 111 -14.61 -14.70 7.98
N LEU A 112 -15.80 -14.14 7.65
CA LEU A 112 -17.08 -14.78 7.97
C LEU A 112 -17.39 -15.97 7.05
N PHE A 113 -16.85 -15.99 5.84
CA PHE A 113 -17.11 -17.01 4.83
C PHE A 113 -16.09 -18.15 4.85
N TYR A 114 -14.97 -17.99 5.55
CA TYR A 114 -13.88 -18.97 5.59
C TYR A 114 -13.54 -19.33 7.03
N SER A 115 -13.41 -20.64 7.31
CA SER A 115 -13.15 -21.13 8.67
C SER A 115 -11.87 -20.54 9.25
N ARG A 116 -11.89 -20.10 10.51
CA ARG A 116 -10.75 -19.56 11.26
C ARG A 116 -9.85 -20.62 11.91
N ARG A 117 -10.21 -21.91 11.79
CA ARG A 117 -9.69 -22.97 12.68
C ARG A 117 -8.36 -23.58 12.27
N ALA A 118 -7.77 -23.16 11.16
CA ALA A 118 -6.62 -23.85 10.59
C ALA A 118 -5.50 -22.87 10.17
N ILE A 119 -5.18 -21.91 11.03
CA ILE A 119 -4.13 -20.90 10.76
C ILE A 119 -2.74 -21.51 10.57
N ASP A 120 -2.51 -22.72 11.04
CA ASP A 120 -1.31 -23.55 10.92
C ASP A 120 -1.39 -24.56 9.76
N ASP A 121 -2.57 -24.73 9.13
CA ASP A 121 -2.73 -25.59 7.96
C ASP A 121 -2.16 -24.91 6.69
N PRO A 122 -1.15 -25.52 6.02
CA PRO A 122 -0.58 -24.99 4.80
C PRO A 122 -1.61 -24.74 3.69
N ASN A 123 -2.63 -25.59 3.55
CA ASN A 123 -3.69 -25.43 2.55
C ASN A 123 -4.59 -24.24 2.88
N TYR A 124 -4.91 -24.04 4.17
CA TYR A 124 -5.65 -22.85 4.58
C TYR A 124 -4.87 -21.58 4.30
N ILE A 125 -3.56 -21.56 4.64
CA ILE A 125 -2.66 -20.43 4.37
C ILE A 125 -2.64 -20.11 2.87
N TYR A 126 -2.39 -21.13 2.04
CA TYR A 126 -2.34 -20.99 0.59
C TYR A 126 -3.64 -20.41 0.03
N ASN A 127 -4.77 -21.01 0.39
CA ASN A 127 -6.09 -20.57 -0.07
C ASN A 127 -6.44 -19.16 0.39
N ALA A 128 -6.05 -18.76 1.60
CA ALA A 128 -6.28 -17.42 2.12
C ALA A 128 -5.46 -16.36 1.34
N VAL A 129 -4.20 -16.67 1.04
CA VAL A 129 -3.33 -15.85 0.18
C VAL A 129 -3.98 -15.64 -1.19
N ILE A 130 -4.36 -16.73 -1.87
CA ILE A 130 -5.02 -16.69 -3.18
C ILE A 130 -6.27 -15.80 -3.14
N ARG A 131 -7.15 -16.03 -2.18
CA ARG A 131 -8.42 -15.28 -2.05
C ARG A 131 -8.20 -13.80 -1.83
N LEU A 132 -7.25 -13.41 -1.00
CA LEU A 132 -6.97 -12.00 -0.70
C LEU A 132 -6.36 -11.30 -1.92
N ILE A 133 -5.35 -11.89 -2.56
CA ILE A 133 -4.77 -11.34 -3.79
C ILE A 133 -5.85 -11.22 -4.88
N ALA A 134 -6.66 -12.25 -5.08
CA ALA A 134 -7.65 -12.28 -6.15
C ALA A 134 -8.82 -11.31 -5.94
N LYS A 135 -9.31 -11.14 -4.70
CA LYS A 135 -10.57 -10.44 -4.42
C LYS A 135 -10.41 -8.95 -4.11
N ILE A 136 -9.25 -8.51 -3.60
CA ILE A 136 -9.02 -7.10 -3.27
C ILE A 136 -9.25 -6.19 -4.49
N PRO A 137 -8.66 -6.43 -5.68
CA PRO A 137 -8.94 -5.59 -6.85
C PRO A 137 -10.41 -5.64 -7.27
N THR A 138 -11.05 -6.80 -7.19
CA THR A 138 -12.48 -6.92 -7.54
C THR A 138 -13.37 -6.15 -6.57
N MET A 139 -13.04 -6.13 -5.27
CA MET A 139 -13.77 -5.31 -4.27
C MET A 139 -13.67 -3.82 -4.59
N ILE A 140 -12.48 -3.35 -4.92
CA ILE A 140 -12.23 -1.93 -5.23
C ILE A 140 -13.02 -1.54 -6.49
N ALA A 141 -12.91 -2.32 -7.56
CA ALA A 141 -13.64 -2.07 -8.80
C ALA A 141 -15.16 -2.15 -8.60
N ALA A 142 -15.64 -3.15 -7.85
CA ALA A 142 -17.05 -3.31 -7.55
C ALA A 142 -17.62 -2.11 -6.77
N PHE A 143 -16.93 -1.65 -5.71
CA PHE A 143 -17.40 -0.50 -4.95
C PHE A 143 -17.39 0.78 -5.78
N GLN A 144 -16.39 0.97 -6.64
CA GLN A 144 -16.35 2.11 -7.56
C GLN A 144 -17.58 2.19 -8.47
N LEU A 145 -18.10 1.06 -8.92
CA LEU A 145 -19.30 1.02 -9.75
C LEU A 145 -20.59 1.13 -8.91
N ILE A 146 -20.65 0.44 -7.79
CA ILE A 146 -21.80 0.50 -6.85
C ILE A 146 -22.07 1.93 -6.43
N ARG A 147 -21.06 2.70 -6.02
CA ARG A 147 -21.25 4.11 -5.62
C ARG A 147 -21.69 5.04 -6.76
N LYS A 148 -21.53 4.61 -8.02
CA LYS A 148 -22.06 5.29 -9.21
C LYS A 148 -23.47 4.82 -9.60
N GLY A 149 -24.07 3.93 -8.80
CA GLY A 149 -25.37 3.32 -9.10
C GLY A 149 -25.31 2.27 -10.21
N GLN A 150 -24.14 1.70 -10.49
CA GLN A 150 -23.91 0.70 -11.53
C GLN A 150 -23.70 -0.68 -10.90
N ASP A 151 -24.05 -1.73 -11.64
CA ASP A 151 -23.71 -3.09 -11.22
C ASP A 151 -22.21 -3.39 -11.44
N PRO A 152 -21.58 -4.13 -10.51
CA PRO A 152 -20.18 -4.51 -10.65
C PRO A 152 -19.93 -5.35 -11.91
N ILE A 153 -18.93 -4.96 -12.69
CA ILE A 153 -18.44 -5.72 -13.85
C ILE A 153 -17.78 -7.00 -13.36
N GLN A 154 -18.14 -8.13 -13.97
CA GLN A 154 -17.52 -9.41 -13.61
C GLN A 154 -16.10 -9.51 -14.18
N PRO A 155 -15.17 -10.10 -13.41
CA PRO A 155 -13.82 -10.35 -13.92
C PRO A 155 -13.87 -11.34 -15.09
N ARG A 156 -12.99 -11.12 -16.06
CA ARG A 156 -12.76 -11.99 -17.22
C ARG A 156 -11.61 -12.95 -16.96
N ASP A 157 -11.74 -14.16 -17.44
CA ASP A 157 -10.76 -15.22 -17.19
C ASP A 157 -9.63 -15.25 -18.25
N ASP A 158 -9.77 -14.52 -19.35
CA ASP A 158 -8.77 -14.39 -20.42
C ASP A 158 -7.83 -13.18 -20.24
N LEU A 159 -8.07 -12.32 -19.23
CA LEU A 159 -7.25 -11.16 -18.96
C LEU A 159 -6.24 -11.41 -17.83
N THR A 160 -5.04 -10.82 -17.99
CA THR A 160 -4.02 -10.79 -16.93
C THR A 160 -4.55 -10.11 -15.67
N TYR A 161 -3.84 -10.21 -14.57
CA TYR A 161 -4.24 -9.59 -13.30
C TYR A 161 -4.48 -8.08 -13.45
N SER A 162 -3.52 -7.38 -14.01
CA SER A 162 -3.55 -5.92 -14.19
C SER A 162 -4.56 -5.49 -15.25
N SER A 163 -4.61 -6.18 -16.40
CA SER A 163 -5.60 -5.90 -17.44
C SER A 163 -7.03 -6.09 -16.94
N ASN A 164 -7.27 -7.13 -16.14
CA ASN A 164 -8.58 -7.43 -15.61
C ASN A 164 -9.07 -6.37 -14.60
N PHE A 165 -8.17 -5.84 -13.75
CA PHE A 165 -8.54 -4.76 -12.85
C PHE A 165 -8.95 -3.50 -13.62
N LEU A 166 -8.15 -3.09 -14.61
CA LEU A 166 -8.46 -1.93 -15.44
C LEU A 166 -9.76 -2.13 -16.24
N TYR A 167 -10.01 -3.35 -16.75
CA TYR A 167 -11.25 -3.71 -17.38
C TYR A 167 -12.46 -3.57 -16.44
N MET A 168 -12.36 -4.10 -15.22
CA MET A 168 -13.44 -4.01 -14.24
C MET A 168 -13.78 -2.56 -13.82
N LEU A 169 -12.85 -1.62 -13.94
CA LEU A 169 -13.09 -0.20 -13.67
C LEU A 169 -13.83 0.53 -14.80
N THR A 170 -13.65 0.11 -16.05
CA THR A 170 -14.00 0.92 -17.23
C THR A 170 -14.90 0.18 -18.23
N GLU A 171 -15.09 -1.13 -18.05
CA GLU A 171 -15.76 -2.05 -19.01
C GLU A 171 -15.09 -2.11 -20.40
N LYS A 172 -13.85 -1.61 -20.47
CA LYS A 172 -13.08 -1.56 -21.73
C LYS A 172 -11.75 -2.26 -21.55
N GLU A 173 -11.37 -3.05 -22.54
CA GLU A 173 -10.00 -3.53 -22.61
C GLU A 173 -9.07 -2.34 -22.80
N GLN A 174 -8.01 -2.33 -22.00
CA GLN A 174 -7.02 -1.28 -22.06
C GLN A 174 -5.89 -1.66 -23.01
N ASP A 175 -5.20 -0.65 -23.53
CA ASP A 175 -3.99 -0.86 -24.33
C ASP A 175 -3.00 -1.73 -23.54
N PRO A 176 -2.35 -2.73 -24.17
CA PRO A 176 -1.38 -3.60 -23.50
C PRO A 176 -0.24 -2.86 -22.81
N ILE A 177 0.17 -1.69 -23.31
CA ILE A 177 1.18 -0.85 -22.66
C ILE A 177 0.62 -0.28 -21.34
N ALA A 178 -0.62 0.19 -21.33
CA ALA A 178 -1.28 0.69 -20.12
C ALA A 178 -1.34 -0.40 -19.04
N ALA A 179 -1.76 -1.60 -19.40
CA ALA A 179 -1.81 -2.74 -18.49
C ALA A 179 -0.42 -3.13 -17.96
N LYS A 180 0.60 -3.12 -18.82
CA LYS A 180 1.99 -3.41 -18.43
C LYS A 180 2.57 -2.35 -17.51
N VAL A 181 2.30 -1.07 -17.76
CA VAL A 181 2.72 0.02 -16.86
C VAL A 181 2.03 -0.12 -15.51
N PHE A 182 0.73 -0.41 -15.49
CA PHE A 182 0.00 -0.63 -14.24
C PHE A 182 0.56 -1.82 -13.46
N ASP A 183 0.88 -2.93 -14.12
CA ASP A 183 1.50 -4.10 -13.48
C ASP A 183 2.83 -3.75 -12.81
N ARG A 184 3.68 -2.97 -13.48
CA ARG A 184 4.94 -2.48 -12.91
C ARG A 184 4.71 -1.55 -11.71
N CYS A 185 3.68 -0.71 -11.74
CA CYS A 185 3.30 0.10 -10.57
C CYS A 185 2.95 -0.79 -9.38
N LEU A 186 2.24 -1.90 -9.60
CA LEU A 186 1.94 -2.86 -8.54
C LEU A 186 3.21 -3.49 -7.96
N ILE A 187 4.19 -3.86 -8.79
CA ILE A 187 5.49 -4.37 -8.31
C ILE A 187 6.18 -3.36 -7.40
N LEU A 188 6.24 -2.08 -7.81
CA LEU A 188 6.93 -1.02 -7.07
C LEU A 188 6.32 -0.71 -5.70
N HIS A 189 5.02 -0.98 -5.51
CA HIS A 189 4.32 -0.73 -4.26
C HIS A 189 4.14 -2.00 -3.40
N ALA A 190 4.54 -3.18 -3.90
CA ALA A 190 4.23 -4.48 -3.28
C ALA A 190 4.81 -4.61 -1.86
N GLU A 191 6.01 -4.08 -1.61
CA GLU A 191 6.66 -4.19 -0.30
C GLU A 191 7.54 -2.96 -0.01
N HIS A 192 7.71 -2.63 1.26
CA HIS A 192 8.63 -1.59 1.71
C HIS A 192 8.92 -1.70 3.21
N SER A 193 9.51 -2.82 3.63
CA SER A 193 9.96 -3.02 5.01
C SER A 193 8.84 -2.85 6.05
N LEU A 194 9.19 -2.48 7.27
CA LEU A 194 8.26 -2.39 8.41
C LEU A 194 7.58 -1.02 8.51
N ASN A 195 6.92 -0.58 7.42
CA ASN A 195 6.08 0.62 7.46
C ASN A 195 4.86 0.44 8.39
N ALA A 196 4.12 1.52 8.64
CA ALA A 196 3.03 1.53 9.63
C ALA A 196 1.98 0.44 9.38
N SER A 197 1.53 0.24 8.13
CA SER A 197 0.52 -0.78 7.82
C SER A 197 1.08 -2.21 7.91
N THR A 198 2.34 -2.41 7.53
CA THR A 198 3.04 -3.69 7.73
C THR A 198 3.23 -4.00 9.22
N PHE A 199 3.58 -2.99 10.03
CA PHE A 199 3.68 -3.18 11.49
C PHE A 199 2.33 -3.52 12.11
N SER A 200 1.26 -2.83 11.71
CA SER A 200 -0.12 -3.15 12.12
C SER A 200 -0.50 -4.59 11.75
N ALA A 201 -0.18 -5.02 10.52
CA ALA A 201 -0.38 -6.40 10.08
C ALA A 201 0.34 -7.39 10.99
N ARG A 202 1.61 -7.15 11.32
CA ARG A 202 2.40 -8.04 12.20
C ARG A 202 1.88 -8.04 13.63
N VAL A 203 1.48 -6.89 14.18
CA VAL A 203 0.85 -6.82 15.51
C VAL A 203 -0.41 -7.67 15.55
N THR A 204 -1.30 -7.50 14.57
CA THR A 204 -2.54 -8.27 14.46
C THR A 204 -2.24 -9.76 14.25
N ALA A 205 -1.31 -10.11 13.37
CA ALA A 205 -0.87 -11.48 13.11
C ALA A 205 -0.30 -12.17 14.36
N SER A 206 0.41 -11.41 15.20
CA SER A 206 1.04 -11.95 16.41
C SER A 206 0.05 -12.50 17.43
N THR A 207 -1.23 -12.14 17.31
CA THR A 207 -2.31 -12.69 18.13
C THR A 207 -2.87 -14.01 17.59
N LEU A 208 -2.32 -14.52 16.48
CA LEU A 208 -2.78 -15.72 15.78
C LEU A 208 -4.21 -15.61 15.25
N THR A 209 -4.64 -14.41 14.91
CA THR A 209 -5.94 -14.20 14.22
C THR A 209 -5.84 -14.56 12.74
N ASP A 210 -6.99 -14.66 12.08
CA ASP A 210 -7.08 -15.02 10.66
C ASP A 210 -6.50 -13.92 9.74
N PRO A 211 -6.04 -14.27 8.53
CA PRO A 211 -5.40 -13.33 7.60
C PRO A 211 -6.35 -12.24 7.10
N TYR A 212 -7.65 -12.46 7.09
CA TYR A 212 -8.61 -11.44 6.65
C TYR A 212 -8.67 -10.29 7.65
N ALA A 213 -8.64 -10.59 8.96
CA ALA A 213 -8.53 -9.58 10.02
C ALA A 213 -7.17 -8.86 9.97
N VAL A 214 -6.08 -9.58 9.67
CA VAL A 214 -4.73 -9.00 9.51
C VAL A 214 -4.73 -7.99 8.36
N ILE A 215 -5.26 -8.36 7.20
CA ILE A 215 -5.32 -7.48 6.03
C ILE A 215 -6.26 -6.29 6.27
N ALA A 216 -7.41 -6.50 6.91
CA ALA A 216 -8.30 -5.39 7.26
C ALA A 216 -7.64 -4.36 8.19
N SER A 217 -6.84 -4.82 9.17
CA SER A 217 -6.04 -3.96 10.05
C SER A 217 -4.99 -3.15 9.26
N ALA A 218 -4.31 -3.80 8.33
CA ALA A 218 -3.31 -3.15 7.47
C ALA A 218 -3.94 -2.12 6.53
N VAL A 219 -5.11 -2.43 5.92
CA VAL A 219 -5.87 -1.52 5.05
C VAL A 219 -6.30 -0.28 5.83
N GLY A 220 -6.86 -0.44 7.04
CA GLY A 220 -7.24 0.70 7.88
C GLY A 220 -6.05 1.58 8.27
N THR A 221 -4.88 0.98 8.51
CA THR A 221 -3.66 1.75 8.80
C THR A 221 -3.15 2.47 7.54
N LEU A 222 -3.24 1.83 6.36
CA LEU A 222 -2.83 2.44 5.10
C LEU A 222 -3.71 3.64 4.74
N ALA A 223 -5.00 3.63 5.10
CA ALA A 223 -5.95 4.72 4.85
C ALA A 223 -5.58 6.03 5.56
N GLY A 224 -4.75 5.98 6.60
CA GLY A 224 -4.36 7.15 7.37
C GLY A 224 -3.60 8.20 6.56
N PRO A 225 -3.90 9.52 6.74
CA PRO A 225 -3.31 10.61 5.94
C PRO A 225 -1.79 10.76 6.11
N LEU A 226 -1.22 10.17 7.17
CA LEU A 226 0.23 10.17 7.39
C LEU A 226 0.93 8.95 6.75
N HIS A 227 0.19 8.11 6.00
CA HIS A 227 0.71 6.88 5.41
C HIS A 227 0.38 6.75 3.93
N GLY A 228 -0.80 6.29 3.54
CA GLY A 228 -1.08 5.89 2.15
C GLY A 228 -1.65 6.99 1.25
N GLY A 229 -2.16 8.09 1.80
CA GLY A 229 -2.84 9.15 1.03
C GLY A 229 -1.93 10.15 0.30
N ALA A 230 -0.61 9.99 0.39
CA ALA A 230 0.33 11.00 -0.11
C ALA A 230 0.27 11.22 -1.63
N ASN A 231 -0.03 10.20 -2.42
CA ASN A 231 -0.15 10.32 -3.88
C ASN A 231 -1.38 11.11 -4.33
N GLU A 232 -2.46 11.09 -3.56
CA GLU A 232 -3.65 11.92 -3.79
C GLU A 232 -3.34 13.40 -3.53
N ASP A 233 -2.56 13.68 -2.49
CA ASP A 233 -2.14 15.02 -2.11
C ASP A 233 -1.12 15.61 -3.11
N VAL A 234 -0.28 14.77 -3.75
CA VAL A 234 0.61 15.21 -4.84
C VAL A 234 -0.20 15.79 -5.99
N ILE A 235 -1.25 15.11 -6.42
CA ILE A 235 -2.09 15.60 -7.52
C ILE A 235 -2.75 16.93 -7.15
N ALA A 236 -3.27 17.07 -5.91
CA ALA A 236 -3.84 18.34 -5.46
C ALA A 236 -2.81 19.48 -5.49
N MET A 237 -1.58 19.21 -5.03
CA MET A 237 -0.50 20.19 -5.07
C MET A 237 -0.14 20.60 -6.51
N LEU A 238 -0.06 19.65 -7.44
CA LEU A 238 0.22 19.95 -8.84
C LEU A 238 -0.92 20.74 -9.51
N GLU A 239 -2.17 20.45 -9.15
CA GLU A 239 -3.35 21.24 -9.58
C GLU A 239 -3.33 22.67 -9.03
N GLU A 240 -2.81 22.90 -7.83
CA GLU A 240 -2.62 24.22 -7.24
C GLU A 240 -1.52 25.01 -7.97
N ILE A 241 -0.40 24.37 -8.33
CA ILE A 241 0.72 24.98 -9.05
C ILE A 241 0.30 25.42 -10.46
N LYS A 242 -0.49 24.60 -11.15
CA LYS A 242 -1.10 24.81 -12.47
C LYS A 242 -0.12 24.78 -13.65
N THR A 243 0.95 25.58 -13.63
CA THR A 243 1.88 25.70 -14.75
C THR A 243 3.34 25.57 -14.31
N PRO A 244 4.26 25.15 -15.19
CA PRO A 244 5.69 25.03 -14.86
C PRO A 244 6.32 26.33 -14.32
N GLU A 245 5.87 27.49 -14.82
CA GLU A 245 6.42 28.82 -14.43
C GLU A 245 6.13 29.13 -12.95
N ASN A 246 5.07 28.55 -12.36
CA ASN A 246 4.69 28.78 -10.98
C ASN A 246 5.49 27.93 -9.98
N THR A 247 6.24 26.93 -10.42
CA THR A 247 6.92 25.96 -9.54
C THR A 247 7.95 26.60 -8.62
N ALA A 248 8.74 27.55 -9.13
CA ALA A 248 9.76 28.25 -8.35
C ALA A 248 9.12 29.07 -7.21
N SER A 249 8.08 29.86 -7.51
CA SER A 249 7.38 30.69 -6.52
C SER A 249 6.61 29.85 -5.49
N PHE A 250 6.00 28.74 -5.92
CA PHE A 250 5.37 27.77 -5.01
C PHE A 250 6.40 27.20 -4.02
N LEU A 251 7.54 26.77 -4.54
CA LEU A 251 8.60 26.17 -3.71
C LEU A 251 9.19 27.18 -2.72
N ASP A 252 9.43 28.44 -3.13
CA ASP A 252 9.88 29.51 -2.25
C ASP A 252 8.89 29.74 -1.10
N ASN A 253 7.61 29.81 -1.40
CA ASN A 253 6.55 29.95 -0.39
C ASN A 253 6.49 28.74 0.55
N ALA A 254 6.57 27.51 0.02
CA ALA A 254 6.55 26.31 0.83
C ALA A 254 7.76 26.26 1.79
N ILE A 255 8.97 26.60 1.32
CA ILE A 255 10.17 26.63 2.15
C ILE A 255 10.07 27.72 3.23
N LYS A 256 9.62 28.92 2.87
CA LYS A 256 9.44 30.05 3.81
C LYS A 256 8.47 29.70 4.93
N ASN A 257 7.35 29.05 4.58
CA ASN A 257 6.29 28.69 5.51
C ASN A 257 6.53 27.33 6.21
N LYS A 258 7.63 26.63 5.90
CA LYS A 258 7.93 25.27 6.37
C LYS A 258 6.79 24.29 6.08
N SER A 259 6.09 24.51 4.96
CA SER A 259 5.02 23.63 4.49
C SER A 259 5.60 22.37 3.86
N LYS A 260 4.87 21.25 3.97
CA LYS A 260 5.26 20.01 3.30
C LYS A 260 5.10 20.15 1.79
N ILE A 261 6.06 19.61 1.05
CA ILE A 261 5.95 19.42 -0.39
C ILE A 261 5.59 17.95 -0.59
N MET A 262 4.37 17.70 -1.07
CA MET A 262 3.85 16.35 -1.17
C MET A 262 4.64 15.52 -2.19
N GLY A 263 4.88 14.25 -1.88
CA GLY A 263 5.73 13.38 -2.70
C GLY A 263 7.24 13.62 -2.56
N PHE A 264 7.68 14.50 -1.66
CA PHE A 264 9.10 14.73 -1.35
C PHE A 264 9.45 14.30 0.07
N GLY A 265 10.66 13.72 0.19
CA GLY A 265 11.18 13.20 1.45
C GLY A 265 10.77 11.78 1.74
N HIS A 266 11.62 11.08 2.46
CA HIS A 266 11.39 9.70 2.87
C HIS A 266 12.10 9.42 4.19
N ARG A 267 11.53 8.54 5.03
CA ARG A 267 12.19 8.19 6.30
C ARG A 267 13.49 7.43 6.06
N GLU A 268 13.49 6.50 5.12
CA GLU A 268 14.64 5.66 4.79
C GLU A 268 15.59 6.34 3.77
N TYR A 269 15.09 6.75 2.61
CA TYR A 269 15.93 7.29 1.54
C TYR A 269 16.44 8.71 1.82
N LYS A 270 17.75 8.91 1.60
CA LYS A 270 18.43 10.20 1.62
C LYS A 270 18.88 10.65 0.21
N VAL A 271 18.49 9.90 -0.79
CA VAL A 271 18.61 10.13 -2.24
C VAL A 271 17.25 9.91 -2.90
N LYS A 272 17.13 10.16 -4.20
CA LYS A 272 15.89 9.89 -4.94
C LYS A 272 15.49 8.41 -4.79
N ASP A 273 14.26 8.18 -4.43
CA ASP A 273 13.68 6.83 -4.28
C ASP A 273 13.83 6.05 -5.61
N PRO A 274 14.42 4.84 -5.63
CA PRO A 274 14.60 4.07 -6.85
C PRO A 274 13.26 3.78 -7.56
N ARG A 275 12.17 3.68 -6.80
CA ARG A 275 10.83 3.50 -7.36
C ARG A 275 10.34 4.75 -8.09
N ALA A 276 10.65 5.95 -7.58
CA ALA A 276 10.30 7.20 -8.25
C ALA A 276 11.04 7.36 -9.59
N ILE A 277 12.30 6.89 -9.68
CA ILE A 277 13.06 6.88 -10.93
C ILE A 277 12.38 5.98 -11.97
N ILE A 278 11.90 4.80 -11.57
CA ILE A 278 11.22 3.87 -12.45
C ILE A 278 9.85 4.42 -12.87
N LEU A 279 9.06 4.95 -11.91
CA LEU A 279 7.75 5.53 -12.18
C LEU A 279 7.82 6.73 -13.13
N GLN A 280 8.84 7.56 -13.02
CA GLN A 280 9.07 8.66 -13.96
C GLN A 280 9.19 8.16 -15.40
N LYS A 281 9.98 7.10 -15.62
CA LYS A 281 10.13 6.48 -16.95
C LYS A 281 8.82 5.85 -17.45
N LEU A 282 8.07 5.21 -16.56
CA LEU A 282 6.76 4.63 -16.89
C LEU A 282 5.74 5.71 -17.26
N ALA A 283 5.76 6.85 -16.56
CA ALA A 283 4.95 8.00 -16.92
C ALA A 283 5.32 8.54 -18.32
N GLU A 284 6.61 8.65 -18.62
CA GLU A 284 7.08 9.05 -19.96
C GLU A 284 6.60 8.10 -21.05
N GLU A 285 6.68 6.77 -20.84
CA GLU A 285 6.14 5.76 -21.79
C GLU A 285 4.65 6.01 -22.07
N LEU A 286 3.84 6.28 -21.02
CA LEU A 286 2.41 6.55 -21.17
C LEU A 286 2.15 7.88 -21.91
N PHE A 287 2.87 8.94 -21.58
CA PHE A 287 2.64 10.25 -22.20
C PHE A 287 3.09 10.28 -23.66
N ILE A 288 4.14 9.55 -24.03
CA ILE A 288 4.52 9.35 -25.43
C ILE A 288 3.40 8.59 -26.18
N ARG A 289 2.83 7.56 -25.57
CA ARG A 289 1.79 6.72 -26.21
C ARG A 289 0.43 7.38 -26.28
N PHE A 290 0.00 8.05 -25.21
CA PHE A 290 -1.37 8.57 -25.06
C PHE A 290 -1.46 10.10 -25.08
N GLY A 291 -0.40 10.78 -25.50
CA GLY A 291 -0.32 12.25 -25.57
C GLY A 291 0.26 12.90 -24.33
N ALA A 292 0.84 14.08 -24.52
CA ALA A 292 1.43 14.90 -23.46
C ALA A 292 0.42 15.24 -22.35
N ASP A 293 0.94 15.55 -21.17
CA ASP A 293 0.14 15.95 -20.02
C ASP A 293 0.81 17.15 -19.33
N GLU A 294 0.09 18.28 -19.27
CA GLU A 294 0.61 19.52 -18.68
C GLU A 294 1.02 19.35 -17.22
N MET A 295 0.27 18.54 -16.46
CA MET A 295 0.59 18.28 -15.05
C MET A 295 1.92 17.51 -14.92
N TYR A 296 2.27 16.67 -15.88
CA TYR A 296 3.57 16.00 -15.90
C TYR A 296 4.71 17.00 -16.14
N GLU A 297 4.51 18.01 -17.00
CA GLU A 297 5.50 19.08 -17.18
C GLU A 297 5.65 19.92 -15.89
N VAL A 298 4.55 20.21 -15.19
CA VAL A 298 4.59 20.85 -13.86
C VAL A 298 5.40 20.01 -12.87
N ALA A 299 5.18 18.70 -12.83
CA ALA A 299 5.91 17.81 -11.93
C ALA A 299 7.42 17.77 -12.23
N LYS A 300 7.81 17.68 -13.51
CA LYS A 300 9.23 17.75 -13.91
C LYS A 300 9.88 19.07 -13.52
N SER A 301 9.19 20.18 -13.77
CA SER A 301 9.66 21.52 -13.39
C SER A 301 9.81 21.63 -11.87
N LEU A 302 8.83 21.18 -11.09
CA LEU A 302 8.89 21.19 -9.63
C LEU A 302 10.07 20.35 -9.11
N GLU A 303 10.29 19.16 -9.68
CA GLU A 303 11.44 18.34 -9.31
C GLU A 303 12.77 19.04 -9.62
N ALA A 304 12.90 19.63 -10.81
CA ALA A 304 14.11 20.34 -11.23
C ALA A 304 14.43 21.53 -10.30
N GLU A 305 13.40 22.27 -9.88
CA GLU A 305 13.53 23.37 -8.93
C GLU A 305 13.81 22.91 -7.49
N ALA A 306 13.23 21.76 -7.08
CA ALA A 306 13.33 21.25 -5.71
C ALA A 306 14.70 20.60 -5.43
N ILE A 307 15.29 19.87 -6.37
CA ILE A 307 16.54 19.14 -6.16
C ILE A 307 17.69 20.04 -5.69
N PRO A 308 18.00 21.20 -6.32
CA PRO A 308 19.07 22.08 -5.84
C PRO A 308 18.84 22.65 -4.44
N ARG A 309 17.57 22.86 -4.04
CA ARG A 309 17.19 23.55 -2.80
C ARG A 309 16.98 22.60 -1.62
N LEU A 310 16.49 21.38 -1.89
CA LEU A 310 16.11 20.38 -0.88
C LEU A 310 17.04 19.17 -0.86
N GLY A 311 17.65 18.82 -2.00
CA GLY A 311 18.58 17.69 -2.11
C GLY A 311 19.74 17.72 -1.11
N PRO A 312 20.40 18.89 -0.86
CA PRO A 312 21.41 18.98 0.20
C PRO A 312 20.93 18.62 1.61
N LYS A 313 19.60 18.63 1.83
CA LYS A 313 18.96 18.21 3.09
C LYS A 313 18.49 16.74 3.06
N GLY A 314 18.81 15.99 2.01
CA GLY A 314 18.35 14.60 1.81
C GLY A 314 16.86 14.48 1.48
N ILE A 315 16.24 15.54 0.92
CA ILE A 315 14.81 15.57 0.55
C ILE A 315 14.70 15.47 -0.97
N PHE A 316 14.22 14.33 -1.45
CA PHE A 316 14.08 13.98 -2.87
C PHE A 316 12.68 13.43 -3.15
N PRO A 317 12.25 13.35 -4.42
CA PRO A 317 11.01 12.69 -4.78
C PRO A 317 10.96 11.23 -4.30
N ASN A 318 9.82 10.85 -3.75
CA ASN A 318 9.51 9.47 -3.34
C ASN A 318 8.53 8.80 -4.34
N VAL A 319 8.11 7.58 -4.03
CA VAL A 319 7.24 6.78 -4.90
C VAL A 319 5.91 7.47 -5.23
N ASP A 320 5.37 8.28 -4.31
CA ASP A 320 4.06 8.93 -4.46
C ASP A 320 4.09 10.06 -5.48
N PHE A 321 5.25 10.68 -5.71
CA PHE A 321 5.38 11.86 -6.57
C PHE A 321 4.98 11.60 -8.03
N TYR A 322 5.31 10.42 -8.57
CA TYR A 322 4.98 10.06 -9.96
C TYR A 322 3.83 9.06 -10.08
N SER A 323 3.50 8.29 -9.04
CA SER A 323 2.46 7.26 -9.13
C SER A 323 1.09 7.82 -9.45
N GLY A 324 0.72 8.95 -8.84
CA GLY A 324 -0.56 9.62 -9.09
C GLY A 324 -0.72 10.09 -10.55
N LEU A 325 0.36 10.55 -11.18
CA LEU A 325 0.36 10.95 -12.59
C LEU A 325 0.10 9.77 -13.53
N VAL A 326 0.73 8.62 -13.23
CA VAL A 326 0.49 7.37 -13.96
C VAL A 326 -0.97 6.95 -13.83
N TYR A 327 -1.51 6.91 -12.61
CA TYR A 327 -2.89 6.48 -12.36
C TYR A 327 -3.90 7.44 -13.01
N ARG A 328 -3.67 8.75 -12.92
CA ARG A 328 -4.50 9.75 -13.59
C ARG A 328 -4.51 9.54 -15.11
N LYS A 329 -3.35 9.27 -15.74
CA LYS A 329 -3.26 9.01 -17.19
C LYS A 329 -3.99 7.74 -17.60
N LEU A 330 -4.06 6.76 -16.71
CA LEU A 330 -4.84 5.53 -16.90
C LEU A 330 -6.36 5.73 -16.67
N GLY A 331 -6.80 6.96 -16.39
CA GLY A 331 -8.21 7.29 -16.16
C GLY A 331 -8.75 6.82 -14.81
N ILE A 332 -7.87 6.56 -13.85
CA ILE A 332 -8.25 6.09 -12.51
C ILE A 332 -8.64 7.31 -11.67
N PRO A 333 -9.81 7.29 -11.00
CA PRO A 333 -10.22 8.34 -10.07
C PRO A 333 -9.22 8.52 -8.92
N ARG A 334 -9.00 9.75 -8.50
CA ARG A 334 -8.02 10.12 -7.47
C ARG A 334 -8.21 9.37 -6.16
N ASP A 335 -9.45 9.23 -5.68
CA ASP A 335 -9.78 8.53 -4.44
C ASP A 335 -9.61 6.99 -4.50
N LEU A 336 -9.22 6.46 -5.66
CA LEU A 336 -8.79 5.07 -5.82
C LEU A 336 -7.27 4.87 -5.76
N PHE A 337 -6.47 5.90 -5.61
CA PHE A 337 -5.00 5.76 -5.61
C PHE A 337 -4.52 4.98 -4.39
N THR A 338 -5.01 5.31 -3.20
CA THR A 338 -4.71 4.55 -1.98
C THR A 338 -5.26 3.12 -2.01
N PRO A 339 -6.51 2.85 -2.47
CA PRO A 339 -6.97 1.49 -2.77
C PRO A 339 -6.07 0.69 -3.72
N ILE A 340 -5.55 1.30 -4.78
CA ILE A 340 -4.60 0.64 -5.70
C ILE A 340 -3.30 0.29 -4.98
N PHE A 341 -2.84 1.18 -4.12
CA PHE A 341 -1.69 0.88 -3.26
C PHE A 341 -1.96 -0.39 -2.42
N ALA A 342 -3.18 -0.57 -1.89
CA ALA A 342 -3.57 -1.77 -1.16
C ALA A 342 -3.58 -3.02 -2.06
N ILE A 343 -3.99 -2.93 -3.35
CA ILE A 343 -3.89 -4.06 -4.31
C ILE A 343 -2.46 -4.60 -4.37
N SER A 344 -1.52 -3.69 -4.43
CA SER A 344 -0.11 -4.02 -4.49
C SER A 344 0.42 -4.55 -3.15
N ARG A 345 0.19 -3.79 -2.09
CA ARG A 345 0.78 -4.02 -0.78
C ARG A 345 0.25 -5.27 -0.08
N VAL A 346 -0.88 -5.82 -0.50
CA VAL A 346 -1.40 -7.08 0.06
C VAL A 346 -0.38 -8.22 -0.05
N ALA A 347 0.44 -8.24 -1.09
CA ALA A 347 1.53 -9.22 -1.25
C ALA A 347 2.56 -9.11 -0.11
N GLY A 348 3.02 -7.89 0.20
CA GLY A 348 3.93 -7.61 1.31
C GLY A 348 3.31 -7.94 2.66
N TRP A 349 2.06 -7.52 2.91
CA TRP A 349 1.38 -7.84 4.16
C TRP A 349 1.21 -9.35 4.38
N LEU A 350 0.88 -10.10 3.33
CA LEU A 350 0.77 -11.57 3.40
C LEU A 350 2.13 -12.24 3.61
N ALA A 351 3.19 -11.71 3.01
CA ALA A 351 4.55 -12.17 3.26
C ALA A 351 4.93 -11.99 4.73
N HIS A 352 4.69 -10.79 5.29
CA HIS A 352 4.95 -10.49 6.69
C HIS A 352 4.05 -11.28 7.66
N TRP A 353 2.79 -11.53 7.29
CA TRP A 353 1.91 -12.42 8.05
C TRP A 353 2.49 -13.83 8.14
N ARG A 354 2.89 -14.41 7.00
CA ARG A 354 3.50 -15.76 6.98
C ARG A 354 4.81 -15.82 7.77
N GLU A 355 5.68 -14.83 7.61
CA GLU A 355 6.94 -14.77 8.34
C GLU A 355 6.69 -14.66 9.85
N GLN A 356 5.66 -13.88 10.27
CA GLN A 356 5.27 -13.78 11.68
C GLN A 356 4.80 -15.12 12.25
N LEU A 357 4.03 -15.90 11.50
CA LEU A 357 3.58 -17.23 11.94
C LEU A 357 4.74 -18.19 12.19
N GLY A 358 5.81 -18.13 11.37
CA GLY A 358 6.96 -19.03 11.45
C GLY A 358 7.78 -18.91 12.74
N ALA A 359 7.79 -17.72 13.37
CA ALA A 359 8.50 -17.44 14.62
C ALA A 359 7.67 -16.51 15.52
N ASN A 360 6.42 -16.89 15.79
CA ASN A 360 5.45 -16.01 16.42
C ASN A 360 5.74 -15.72 17.89
N ARG A 361 5.70 -14.43 18.21
CA ARG A 361 5.59 -13.92 19.58
C ARG A 361 4.67 -12.73 19.58
N ILE A 362 3.67 -12.72 20.50
CA ILE A 362 2.74 -11.61 20.63
C ILE A 362 3.45 -10.30 20.97
N PHE A 363 3.15 -9.24 20.25
CA PHE A 363 3.64 -7.90 20.54
C PHE A 363 2.94 -7.34 21.79
N ARG A 364 3.74 -7.03 22.82
CA ARG A 364 3.29 -6.47 24.09
C ARG A 364 4.34 -5.47 24.62
N PRO A 365 4.41 -4.26 24.04
CA PRO A 365 5.34 -3.24 24.51
C PRO A 365 4.98 -2.77 25.92
N SER A 366 5.96 -2.13 26.58
CA SER A 366 5.77 -1.45 27.85
C SER A 366 5.36 0.00 27.62
N GLN A 367 4.77 0.64 28.65
CA GLN A 367 4.48 2.06 28.67
C GLN A 367 5.12 2.72 29.90
N ILE A 368 5.41 4.01 29.81
CA ILE A 368 5.74 4.87 30.93
C ILE A 368 4.42 5.51 31.39
N TYR A 369 3.99 5.16 32.59
CA TYR A 369 2.77 5.73 33.15
C TYR A 369 3.03 7.17 33.64
N THR A 370 2.26 8.11 33.14
CA THR A 370 2.33 9.55 33.48
C THR A 370 1.05 10.06 34.13
N GLY A 371 0.13 9.17 34.49
CA GLY A 371 -1.12 9.51 35.15
C GLY A 371 -0.96 9.78 36.66
N SER A 372 -2.07 10.00 37.35
CA SER A 372 -2.11 10.27 38.77
C SER A 372 -1.58 9.11 39.63
N SER A 373 -1.03 9.43 40.79
CA SER A 373 -0.78 8.46 41.85
C SER A 373 -2.09 7.76 42.25
N PRO A 374 -2.03 6.61 42.99
CA PRO A 374 -3.25 5.99 43.50
C PRO A 374 -4.17 7.00 44.20
N ARG A 375 -5.44 6.94 43.89
CA ARG A 375 -6.48 7.80 44.45
C ARG A 375 -7.50 6.91 45.13
N ASP A 376 -8.03 7.43 46.27
CA ASP A 376 -9.16 6.79 46.93
C ASP A 376 -10.44 6.97 46.12
N TRP A 377 -11.31 5.99 46.19
CA TRP A 377 -12.62 6.05 45.57
C TRP A 377 -13.49 7.06 46.33
N ILE A 378 -14.07 8.02 45.61
CA ILE A 378 -15.04 8.97 46.16
C ILE A 378 -16.42 8.60 45.65
N SER A 379 -17.42 8.44 46.56
CA SER A 379 -18.79 8.16 46.15
C SER A 379 -19.37 9.29 45.29
N LEU A 380 -20.37 8.99 44.45
CA LEU A 380 -20.91 9.96 43.48
C LEU A 380 -21.40 11.24 44.19
N GLU A 381 -22.04 11.09 45.34
CA GLU A 381 -22.61 12.18 46.11
C GLU A 381 -21.55 13.13 46.71
N ASN A 382 -20.29 12.66 46.80
CA ASN A 382 -19.18 13.42 47.40
C ASN A 382 -18.17 13.91 46.33
N ARG A 383 -18.54 13.85 45.05
CA ARG A 383 -17.74 14.40 43.94
C ARG A 383 -18.18 15.82 43.66
N GLU A 384 -17.25 16.76 43.74
CA GLU A 384 -17.44 18.16 43.34
C GLU A 384 -17.37 18.34 41.82
#